data_0ab58e40b7ebc0560f2910bcee6f62fb
#
_entry.id   0ab58e40b7ebc0560f2910bcee6f62fb
#
_cell.length_a   1.000
_cell.length_b   1.000
_cell.length_c   1.000
_cell.angle_alpha   90.00
_cell.angle_beta   90.00
_cell.angle_gamma   90.00
#
_symmetry.space_group_name_H-M   'P 1'
#
loop_
_entity.id
_entity.type
_entity.pdbx_description
1 polymer ?
#
loop_
_entity_poly.entity_id
_entity_poly.type
_entity_poly.pdbx_seq_one_letter_code
_entity_poly.pdbx_strand_id
1 'polypeptide(L)'
;MALALLLGVALPAGLASARTDTAPDAAPPPAFSTVVGVDLPHTDGFGLLPKPPAFSQEDSDRLFAEGKRTCDGPCVTPFGTVLGVADGAEGRSNCVSTCIRPEYSFLDRTSGAVSVHADDPKQENLRYIGVTYQCVEYARKWWMKNLDITFGSVDSANEILYLTEGKNLETQQPFPLARSINGAARRPPRRGDLVVYYPDRADPEWRHGHAAVVVAVDLNQGYVALAEENYDNQPWQNPQAFARQIRLFEVGGRYTLLDVPPTANRNPEGGRIAGWLYPLTGR
;
A
#
# COMPACT_ATOMS: atom_id res chain seq x y z
N MET A 1 35.02 34.26 63.30
CA MET A 1 35.10 33.67 64.72
C MET A 1 33.93 32.70 64.83
N ALA A 2 34.25 31.55 65.48
CA ALA A 2 33.45 30.44 65.92
C ALA A 2 33.26 29.33 64.80
N LEU A 3 33.82 28.31 64.95
CA LEU A 3 34.17 27.18 65.86
C LEU A 3 33.35 25.95 65.41
N ALA A 4 34.09 24.98 64.86
CA ALA A 4 33.62 23.64 64.45
C ALA A 4 33.33 22.77 65.70
N LEU A 5 32.32 21.93 65.63
CA LEU A 5 32.16 20.77 66.46
C LEU A 5 31.95 19.51 65.64
N LEU A 6 32.97 18.63 65.66
CA LEU A 6 32.91 17.27 65.15
C LEU A 6 32.28 16.36 66.20
N LEU A 7 31.23 15.69 65.82
CA LEU A 7 30.66 14.55 66.56
C LEU A 7 30.74 13.30 65.70
N GLY A 8 31.66 12.42 66.03
CA GLY A 8 31.75 11.08 65.42
C GLY A 8 30.71 10.14 65.98
N VAL A 9 30.02 9.47 65.09
CA VAL A 9 29.13 8.35 65.40
C VAL A 9 29.69 7.11 64.72
N ALA A 10 30.13 6.14 65.55
CA ALA A 10 30.56 4.82 65.13
C ALA A 10 29.31 3.98 64.72
N LEU A 11 29.33 3.41 63.51
CA LEU A 11 28.35 2.43 63.03
C LEU A 11 28.87 1.00 63.29
N PRO A 12 28.02 0.08 63.72
CA PRO A 12 28.39 -1.32 63.86
C PRO A 12 28.43 -2.03 62.52
N ALA A 13 29.45 -2.86 62.33
CA ALA A 13 29.57 -3.75 61.17
C ALA A 13 28.51 -4.86 61.22
N GLY A 14 27.48 -4.74 60.42
CA GLY A 14 26.54 -5.82 60.14
C GLY A 14 27.00 -6.63 58.95
N LEU A 15 27.30 -7.92 59.20
CA LEU A 15 27.54 -8.92 58.16
C LEU A 15 26.26 -9.12 57.33
N ALA A 16 26.20 -8.53 56.13
CA ALA A 16 25.18 -8.83 55.16
C ALA A 16 25.51 -10.12 54.41
N SER A 17 24.78 -11.19 54.67
CA SER A 17 24.81 -12.43 53.91
C SER A 17 24.29 -12.13 52.50
N ALA A 18 25.17 -12.23 51.50
CA ALA A 18 24.79 -12.13 50.12
C ALA A 18 23.93 -13.36 49.72
N ARG A 19 22.60 -13.16 49.60
CA ARG A 19 21.75 -14.10 48.88
C ARG A 19 22.07 -13.95 47.41
N THR A 20 22.59 -15.01 46.80
CA THR A 20 22.63 -15.17 45.34
C THR A 20 21.24 -15.49 44.87
N ASP A 21 20.46 -14.46 44.53
CA ASP A 21 19.25 -14.64 43.75
C ASP A 21 19.68 -15.02 42.32
N THR A 22 19.66 -16.32 42.02
CA THR A 22 19.69 -16.82 40.64
C THR A 22 18.40 -16.36 39.96
N ALA A 23 18.52 -15.39 39.06
CA ALA A 23 17.42 -15.01 38.17
C ALA A 23 16.89 -16.27 37.47
N PRO A 24 15.57 -16.46 37.36
CA PRO A 24 15.01 -17.58 36.61
C PRO A 24 15.53 -17.50 35.18
N ASP A 25 15.99 -18.63 34.64
CA ASP A 25 16.40 -18.77 33.26
C ASP A 25 15.32 -18.13 32.33
N ALA A 26 15.72 -17.06 31.66
CA ALA A 26 14.86 -16.46 30.65
C ALA A 26 14.58 -17.51 29.58
N ALA A 27 13.29 -17.79 29.33
CA ALA A 27 12.88 -18.69 28.27
C ALA A 27 13.58 -18.26 26.96
N PRO A 28 14.08 -19.19 26.16
CA PRO A 28 14.73 -18.84 24.91
C PRO A 28 13.73 -18.03 24.05
N PRO A 29 14.21 -17.00 23.33
CA PRO A 29 13.34 -16.22 22.47
C PRO A 29 12.64 -17.17 21.48
N PRO A 30 11.36 -16.91 21.13
CA PRO A 30 10.63 -17.75 20.20
C PRO A 30 11.46 -17.89 18.92
N ALA A 31 11.63 -19.12 18.46
CA ALA A 31 12.32 -19.41 17.21
C ALA A 31 11.65 -18.57 16.11
N PHE A 32 12.42 -17.70 15.45
CA PHE A 32 11.94 -16.97 14.29
C PHE A 32 11.44 -18.00 13.28
N SER A 33 10.13 -18.06 13.08
CA SER A 33 9.54 -18.80 11.98
C SER A 33 10.20 -18.29 10.70
N THR A 34 10.96 -19.13 10.04
CA THR A 34 11.49 -18.85 8.71
C THR A 34 10.25 -18.74 7.80
N VAL A 35 9.83 -17.53 7.52
CA VAL A 35 8.80 -17.30 6.50
C VAL A 35 9.41 -17.74 5.19
N VAL A 36 8.95 -18.87 4.67
CA VAL A 36 9.35 -19.36 3.35
C VAL A 36 8.77 -18.34 2.34
N GLY A 37 9.62 -17.50 1.80
CA GLY A 37 9.24 -16.54 0.79
C GLY A 37 8.84 -17.24 -0.52
N VAL A 38 7.95 -16.60 -1.29
CA VAL A 38 7.62 -17.03 -2.64
C VAL A 38 8.70 -16.51 -3.59
N ASP A 39 9.25 -17.38 -4.40
CA ASP A 39 10.16 -17.02 -5.49
C ASP A 39 9.34 -16.72 -6.75
N LEU A 40 9.39 -15.49 -7.22
CA LEU A 40 8.72 -15.03 -8.43
C LEU A 40 9.75 -14.48 -9.41
N PRO A 41 9.55 -14.63 -10.72
CA PRO A 41 10.45 -14.07 -11.72
C PRO A 41 10.61 -12.55 -11.54
N HIS A 42 11.81 -12.05 -11.83
CA HIS A 42 12.15 -10.61 -11.74
C HIS A 42 11.85 -9.97 -10.37
N THR A 43 12.21 -10.66 -9.30
CA THR A 43 12.07 -10.15 -7.93
C THR A 43 13.40 -9.57 -7.44
N ASP A 44 13.39 -8.29 -7.05
CA ASP A 44 14.48 -7.62 -6.35
C ASP A 44 14.18 -7.62 -4.83
N GLY A 45 15.00 -8.35 -4.07
CA GLY A 45 14.84 -8.54 -2.65
C GLY A 45 14.44 -9.96 -2.26
N PHE A 46 14.05 -10.14 -1.00
CA PHE A 46 13.64 -11.43 -0.43
C PHE A 46 12.53 -11.23 0.60
N GLY A 47 11.88 -12.32 1.01
CA GLY A 47 10.88 -12.30 2.07
C GLY A 47 9.48 -11.88 1.63
N LEU A 48 9.17 -11.96 0.31
CA LEU A 48 7.79 -11.81 -0.15
C LEU A 48 6.94 -12.94 0.46
N LEU A 49 5.90 -12.56 1.19
CA LEU A 49 4.95 -13.51 1.74
C LEU A 49 4.21 -14.25 0.62
N PRO A 50 3.76 -15.50 0.83
CA PRO A 50 2.87 -16.16 -0.11
C PRO A 50 1.64 -15.31 -0.40
N LYS A 51 1.14 -15.38 -1.65
CA LYS A 51 -0.10 -14.70 -2.02
C LYS A 51 -1.22 -15.21 -1.11
N PRO A 52 -1.95 -14.33 -0.41
CA PRO A 52 -3.11 -14.73 0.37
C PRO A 52 -4.12 -15.48 -0.51
N PRO A 53 -4.81 -16.49 0.01
CA PRO A 53 -5.83 -17.19 -0.75
C PRO A 53 -6.90 -16.21 -1.24
N ALA A 54 -7.41 -16.43 -2.45
CA ALA A 54 -8.55 -15.70 -2.96
C ALA A 54 -9.76 -15.86 -2.03
N PHE A 55 -10.66 -14.90 -2.04
CA PHE A 55 -11.96 -15.08 -1.38
C PHE A 55 -12.75 -16.19 -2.09
N SER A 56 -13.54 -16.94 -1.34
CA SER A 56 -14.55 -17.83 -1.92
C SER A 56 -15.58 -16.99 -2.70
N GLN A 57 -16.32 -17.60 -3.62
CA GLN A 57 -17.38 -16.89 -4.33
C GLN A 57 -18.43 -16.34 -3.35
N GLU A 58 -18.81 -17.13 -2.34
CA GLU A 58 -19.75 -16.72 -1.29
C GLU A 58 -19.25 -15.51 -0.50
N ASP A 59 -17.95 -15.50 -0.11
CA ASP A 59 -17.36 -14.35 0.56
C ASP A 59 -17.32 -13.14 -0.35
N SER A 60 -16.95 -13.30 -1.61
CA SER A 60 -16.92 -12.21 -2.58
C SER A 60 -18.30 -11.57 -2.76
N ASP A 61 -19.34 -12.38 -2.92
CA ASP A 61 -20.72 -11.92 -3.05
C ASP A 61 -21.21 -11.18 -1.81
N ARG A 62 -20.87 -11.72 -0.61
CA ARG A 62 -21.17 -11.09 0.67
C ARG A 62 -20.46 -9.73 0.81
N LEU A 63 -19.16 -9.69 0.53
CA LEU A 63 -18.35 -8.48 0.62
C LEU A 63 -18.81 -7.41 -0.36
N PHE A 64 -19.20 -7.80 -1.57
CA PHE A 64 -19.76 -6.90 -2.55
C PHE A 64 -21.11 -6.31 -2.07
N ALA A 65 -22.00 -7.14 -1.51
CA ALA A 65 -23.25 -6.70 -0.93
C ALA A 65 -23.04 -5.77 0.29
N GLU A 66 -22.06 -6.03 1.12
CA GLU A 66 -21.65 -5.12 2.22
C GLU A 66 -21.17 -3.79 1.66
N GLY A 67 -20.22 -3.82 0.72
CA GLY A 67 -19.66 -2.62 0.08
C GLY A 67 -20.73 -1.75 -0.57
N LYS A 68 -21.72 -2.36 -1.24
CA LYS A 68 -22.86 -1.63 -1.80
C LYS A 68 -23.66 -0.89 -0.72
N ARG A 69 -23.93 -1.52 0.42
CA ARG A 69 -24.68 -0.88 1.52
C ARG A 69 -23.90 0.29 2.15
N THR A 70 -22.58 0.22 2.23
CA THR A 70 -21.79 1.32 2.80
C THR A 70 -21.80 2.57 1.93
N CYS A 71 -22.10 2.43 0.63
CA CYS A 71 -22.27 3.57 -0.27
C CYS A 71 -23.53 4.42 0.00
N ASP A 72 -24.50 3.89 0.73
CA ASP A 72 -25.74 4.57 1.07
C ASP A 72 -25.62 5.40 2.36
N GLY A 73 -24.49 5.28 3.05
CA GLY A 73 -24.18 6.00 4.28
C GLY A 73 -23.60 7.40 4.04
N PRO A 74 -23.25 8.10 5.13
CA PRO A 74 -22.57 9.40 5.01
C PRO A 74 -21.17 9.21 4.41
N CYS A 75 -20.85 10.00 3.39
CA CYS A 75 -19.54 10.00 2.75
C CYS A 75 -18.54 10.89 3.51
N VAL A 76 -17.27 10.52 3.48
CA VAL A 76 -16.14 11.42 3.83
C VAL A 76 -16.11 12.57 2.82
N THR A 77 -16.15 12.25 1.54
CA THR A 77 -16.36 13.17 0.43
C THR A 77 -17.38 12.53 -0.51
N PRO A 78 -18.34 13.28 -1.09
CA PRO A 78 -19.37 12.71 -1.96
C PRO A 78 -18.78 11.87 -3.10
N PHE A 79 -19.43 10.76 -3.42
CA PHE A 79 -19.01 9.83 -4.47
C PHE A 79 -18.81 10.54 -5.80
N GLY A 80 -17.68 10.26 -6.46
CA GLY A 80 -17.32 10.84 -7.76
C GLY A 80 -16.70 12.24 -7.71
N THR A 81 -16.62 12.87 -6.52
CA THR A 81 -15.92 14.15 -6.36
C THR A 81 -14.42 13.97 -6.66
N VAL A 82 -13.86 14.88 -7.47
CA VAL A 82 -12.41 14.89 -7.73
C VAL A 82 -11.67 15.29 -6.46
N LEU A 83 -10.77 14.43 -6.01
CA LEU A 83 -9.91 14.64 -4.85
C LEU A 83 -8.60 15.33 -5.25
N GLY A 84 -8.13 15.03 -6.46
CA GLY A 84 -6.93 15.62 -7.06
C GLY A 84 -6.62 15.01 -8.42
N VAL A 85 -5.56 15.51 -9.04
CA VAL A 85 -5.11 15.08 -10.37
C VAL A 85 -3.60 14.93 -10.36
N ALA A 86 -3.10 13.79 -10.81
CA ALA A 86 -1.68 13.58 -11.06
C ALA A 86 -1.48 13.08 -12.50
N ASP A 87 -0.65 13.81 -13.27
CA ASP A 87 -0.33 13.45 -14.66
C ASP A 87 -1.57 13.24 -15.55
N GLY A 88 -2.61 14.05 -15.35
CA GLY A 88 -3.86 13.97 -16.08
C GLY A 88 -4.77 12.80 -15.67
N ALA A 89 -4.40 12.03 -14.65
CA ALA A 89 -5.27 11.01 -14.05
C ALA A 89 -5.94 11.61 -12.80
N GLU A 90 -7.27 11.76 -12.86
CA GLU A 90 -8.06 12.22 -11.73
C GLU A 90 -8.22 11.13 -10.70
N GLY A 91 -7.97 11.45 -9.42
CA GLY A 91 -8.38 10.67 -8.26
C GLY A 91 -9.75 11.13 -7.80
N ARG A 92 -10.69 10.21 -7.65
CA ARG A 92 -12.07 10.50 -7.26
C ARG A 92 -12.47 9.75 -6.00
N SER A 93 -13.37 10.35 -5.24
CA SER A 93 -13.92 9.74 -4.03
C SER A 93 -14.85 8.58 -4.36
N ASN A 94 -14.68 7.47 -3.66
CA ASN A 94 -15.67 6.39 -3.61
C ASN A 94 -16.59 6.46 -2.39
N CYS A 95 -16.73 7.63 -1.76
CA CYS A 95 -17.55 7.91 -0.57
C CYS A 95 -16.83 7.54 0.75
N VAL A 96 -16.62 6.27 0.98
CA VAL A 96 -15.84 5.70 2.10
C VAL A 96 -15.02 4.52 1.59
N SER A 97 -13.94 4.17 2.27
CA SER A 97 -12.99 3.13 1.81
C SER A 97 -13.62 1.75 1.57
N THR A 98 -14.71 1.44 2.25
CA THR A 98 -15.44 0.18 2.10
C THR A 98 -16.58 0.23 1.06
N CYS A 99 -16.88 1.39 0.46
CA CYS A 99 -17.93 1.49 -0.56
C CYS A 99 -17.49 0.83 -1.87
N ILE A 100 -18.32 -0.07 -2.40
CA ILE A 100 -18.14 -0.71 -3.70
C ILE A 100 -19.44 -0.56 -4.49
N ARG A 101 -19.44 0.27 -5.54
CA ARG A 101 -20.56 0.36 -6.49
C ARG A 101 -20.44 -0.64 -7.61
N PRO A 102 -21.56 -1.19 -8.12
CA PRO A 102 -21.58 -2.15 -9.23
C PRO A 102 -21.42 -1.45 -10.58
N GLU A 103 -20.43 -0.57 -10.69
CA GLU A 103 -20.14 0.20 -11.88
C GLU A 103 -18.67 0.05 -12.23
N TYR A 104 -18.37 0.17 -13.52
CA TYR A 104 -17.02 -0.02 -14.04
C TYR A 104 -16.57 1.21 -14.81
N SER A 105 -15.30 1.57 -14.63
CA SER A 105 -14.65 2.65 -15.37
C SER A 105 -14.02 2.13 -16.65
N PHE A 106 -14.13 2.93 -17.71
CA PHE A 106 -13.55 2.68 -19.03
C PHE A 106 -12.81 3.91 -19.52
N LEU A 107 -11.65 3.69 -20.14
CA LEU A 107 -10.87 4.73 -20.82
C LEU A 107 -11.22 4.72 -22.31
N ASP A 108 -11.67 5.86 -22.82
CA ASP A 108 -11.78 6.10 -24.26
C ASP A 108 -10.37 6.40 -24.82
N ARG A 109 -9.86 5.53 -25.66
CA ARG A 109 -8.52 5.67 -26.25
C ARG A 109 -8.38 6.83 -27.22
N THR A 110 -9.49 7.30 -27.77
CA THR A 110 -9.49 8.40 -28.74
C THR A 110 -9.41 9.75 -28.05
N SER A 111 -10.21 9.95 -27.01
CA SER A 111 -10.31 11.21 -26.28
C SER A 111 -9.49 11.27 -25.00
N GLY A 112 -9.07 10.11 -24.45
CA GLY A 112 -8.45 10.00 -23.14
C GLY A 112 -9.44 10.21 -21.98
N ALA A 113 -10.74 10.32 -22.27
CA ALA A 113 -11.78 10.49 -21.26
C ALA A 113 -12.07 9.17 -20.54
N VAL A 114 -12.49 9.29 -19.27
CA VAL A 114 -12.97 8.16 -18.46
C VAL A 114 -14.49 8.25 -18.35
N SER A 115 -15.16 7.15 -18.65
CA SER A 115 -16.61 6.99 -18.51
C SER A 115 -16.94 5.84 -17.55
N VAL A 116 -18.11 5.92 -16.92
CA VAL A 116 -18.59 4.93 -15.96
C VAL A 116 -19.83 4.27 -16.50
N HIS A 117 -19.89 2.94 -16.46
CA HIS A 117 -20.98 2.13 -16.98
C HIS A 117 -21.35 1.02 -16.00
N ALA A 118 -22.64 0.70 -15.91
CA ALA A 118 -23.11 -0.44 -15.11
C ALA A 118 -22.71 -1.79 -15.72
N ASP A 119 -22.60 -1.85 -17.05
CA ASP A 119 -22.22 -3.03 -17.82
C ASP A 119 -21.10 -2.68 -18.82
N ASP A 120 -20.49 -3.69 -19.43
CA ASP A 120 -19.53 -3.50 -20.52
C ASP A 120 -20.24 -2.88 -21.74
N PRO A 121 -19.89 -1.65 -22.13
CA PRO A 121 -20.53 -0.96 -23.27
C PRO A 121 -20.19 -1.57 -24.63
N LYS A 122 -19.23 -2.52 -24.70
CA LYS A 122 -18.78 -3.24 -25.90
C LYS A 122 -18.40 -2.31 -27.08
N GLN A 123 -17.77 -1.19 -26.74
CA GLN A 123 -17.26 -0.24 -27.72
C GLN A 123 -15.78 -0.46 -27.95
N GLU A 124 -15.34 -0.54 -29.20
CA GLU A 124 -13.96 -0.90 -29.57
C GLU A 124 -12.89 0.09 -29.07
N ASN A 125 -13.26 1.36 -28.92
CA ASN A 125 -12.35 2.39 -28.40
C ASN A 125 -12.28 2.43 -26.88
N LEU A 126 -13.19 1.79 -26.17
CA LEU A 126 -13.20 1.75 -24.72
C LEU A 126 -12.33 0.60 -24.18
N ARG A 127 -11.57 0.89 -23.16
CA ARG A 127 -10.76 -0.09 -22.43
C ARG A 127 -11.17 -0.11 -20.97
N TYR A 128 -11.50 -1.30 -20.49
CA TYR A 128 -11.86 -1.53 -19.09
C TYR A 128 -10.70 -1.13 -18.17
N ILE A 129 -11.00 -0.30 -17.19
CA ILE A 129 -10.03 0.13 -16.17
C ILE A 129 -10.23 -0.67 -14.89
N GLY A 130 -11.44 -0.74 -14.35
CA GLY A 130 -11.70 -1.42 -13.07
C GLY A 130 -13.08 -1.10 -12.49
N VAL A 131 -13.32 -1.60 -11.29
CA VAL A 131 -14.44 -1.19 -10.46
C VAL A 131 -14.25 0.29 -10.10
N THR A 132 -15.28 1.07 -10.31
CA THR A 132 -15.25 2.55 -10.28
C THR A 132 -14.69 3.08 -8.95
N TYR A 133 -13.72 3.98 -9.08
CA TYR A 133 -13.05 4.74 -8.02
C TYR A 133 -12.40 3.88 -6.93
N GLN A 134 -11.92 2.68 -7.28
CA GLN A 134 -11.13 1.81 -6.43
C GLN A 134 -9.63 2.02 -6.68
N CYS A 135 -8.80 1.70 -5.70
CA CYS A 135 -7.34 1.87 -5.79
C CYS A 135 -6.71 1.13 -6.98
N VAL A 136 -7.20 -0.08 -7.31
CA VAL A 136 -6.77 -0.85 -8.49
C VAL A 136 -7.18 -0.16 -9.79
N GLU A 137 -8.38 0.43 -9.81
CA GLU A 137 -8.86 1.23 -10.94
C GLU A 137 -7.94 2.42 -11.18
N TYR A 138 -7.60 3.19 -10.12
CA TYR A 138 -6.69 4.33 -10.25
C TYR A 138 -5.32 3.92 -10.78
N ALA A 139 -4.73 2.87 -10.22
CA ALA A 139 -3.41 2.37 -10.64
C ALA A 139 -3.40 2.00 -12.14
N ARG A 140 -4.43 1.29 -12.61
CA ARG A 140 -4.57 0.90 -14.01
C ARG A 140 -4.83 2.11 -14.90
N LYS A 141 -5.72 3.02 -14.50
CA LYS A 141 -6.01 4.29 -15.18
C LYS A 141 -4.75 5.13 -15.40
N TRP A 142 -3.94 5.28 -14.37
CA TRP A 142 -2.69 6.04 -14.47
C TRP A 142 -1.71 5.38 -15.46
N TRP A 143 -1.53 4.05 -15.40
CA TRP A 143 -0.69 3.31 -16.35
C TRP A 143 -1.18 3.44 -17.78
N MET A 144 -2.48 3.30 -18.01
CA MET A 144 -3.06 3.45 -19.35
C MET A 144 -2.85 4.85 -19.92
N LYS A 145 -3.02 5.89 -19.10
CA LYS A 145 -2.91 7.29 -19.55
C LYS A 145 -1.46 7.75 -19.74
N ASN A 146 -0.53 7.22 -18.98
CA ASN A 146 0.82 7.77 -18.91
C ASN A 146 1.90 6.86 -19.49
N LEU A 147 1.65 5.56 -19.56
CA LEU A 147 2.61 4.57 -20.04
C LEU A 147 2.11 3.76 -21.24
N ASP A 148 0.84 3.91 -21.62
CA ASP A 148 0.17 3.13 -22.69
C ASP A 148 0.22 1.62 -22.44
N ILE A 149 0.12 1.23 -21.17
CA ILE A 149 0.15 -0.16 -20.71
C ILE A 149 -0.97 -0.45 -19.72
N THR A 150 -1.25 -1.73 -19.53
CA THR A 150 -2.22 -2.21 -18.55
C THR A 150 -1.74 -3.51 -17.89
N PHE A 151 -2.43 -3.95 -16.87
CA PHE A 151 -2.23 -5.25 -16.21
C PHE A 151 -3.55 -6.00 -16.09
N GLY A 152 -3.47 -7.31 -15.86
CA GLY A 152 -4.63 -8.20 -15.75
C GLY A 152 -5.56 -7.84 -14.59
N SER A 153 -6.76 -8.40 -14.59
CA SER A 153 -7.70 -8.26 -13.48
C SER A 153 -7.16 -8.93 -12.22
N VAL A 154 -7.43 -8.31 -11.08
CA VAL A 154 -7.15 -8.83 -9.75
C VAL A 154 -8.38 -8.62 -8.87
N ASP A 155 -8.65 -9.53 -7.95
CA ASP A 155 -9.78 -9.43 -7.02
C ASP A 155 -9.44 -8.58 -5.80
N SER A 156 -8.17 -8.46 -5.50
CA SER A 156 -7.65 -7.69 -4.37
C SER A 156 -6.40 -6.92 -4.77
N ALA A 157 -6.21 -5.71 -4.22
CA ALA A 157 -5.09 -4.85 -4.58
C ALA A 157 -3.72 -5.48 -4.28
N ASN A 158 -3.61 -6.27 -3.20
CA ASN A 158 -2.38 -6.97 -2.88
C ASN A 158 -1.94 -7.96 -3.95
N GLU A 159 -2.85 -8.46 -4.79
CA GLU A 159 -2.52 -9.40 -5.87
C GLU A 159 -1.69 -8.78 -6.99
N ILE A 160 -1.74 -7.45 -7.12
CA ILE A 160 -0.92 -6.71 -8.08
C ILE A 160 0.57 -7.09 -7.95
N LEU A 161 1.08 -7.26 -6.72
CA LEU A 161 2.49 -7.58 -6.50
C LEU A 161 2.90 -8.97 -7.03
N TYR A 162 1.93 -9.85 -7.27
CA TYR A 162 2.17 -11.22 -7.75
C TYR A 162 2.00 -11.36 -9.28
N LEU A 163 1.60 -10.30 -9.97
CA LEU A 163 1.49 -10.29 -11.43
C LEU A 163 2.87 -10.44 -12.07
N THR A 164 2.99 -11.31 -13.07
CA THR A 164 4.25 -11.56 -13.78
C THR A 164 4.32 -10.88 -15.13
N GLU A 165 3.18 -10.44 -15.66
CA GLU A 165 3.10 -9.78 -16.97
C GLU A 165 2.08 -8.64 -16.97
N GLY A 166 2.38 -7.61 -17.74
CA GLY A 166 1.47 -6.57 -18.20
C GLY A 166 1.23 -6.70 -19.70
N LYS A 167 0.40 -5.80 -20.26
CA LYS A 167 0.12 -5.73 -21.70
C LYS A 167 0.23 -4.32 -22.21
N ASN A 168 0.79 -4.17 -23.41
CA ASN A 168 0.70 -2.92 -24.14
C ASN A 168 -0.77 -2.66 -24.50
N LEU A 169 -1.21 -1.43 -24.34
CA LEU A 169 -2.63 -1.08 -24.50
C LEU A 169 -3.07 -1.12 -25.96
N GLU A 170 -2.18 -0.82 -26.89
CA GLU A 170 -2.45 -0.81 -28.32
C GLU A 170 -2.30 -2.20 -28.94
N THR A 171 -1.10 -2.77 -28.81
CA THR A 171 -0.76 -4.04 -29.49
C THR A 171 -1.27 -5.27 -28.76
N GLN A 172 -1.68 -5.14 -27.49
CA GLN A 172 -2.07 -6.23 -26.57
C GLN A 172 -0.92 -7.24 -26.33
N GLN A 173 0.30 -6.93 -26.77
CA GLN A 173 1.45 -7.79 -26.55
C GLN A 173 1.84 -7.80 -25.06
N PRO A 174 2.07 -8.98 -24.48
CA PRO A 174 2.54 -9.09 -23.10
C PRO A 174 3.98 -8.62 -22.96
N PHE A 175 4.31 -8.12 -21.79
CA PHE A 175 5.68 -7.82 -21.37
C PHE A 175 5.87 -8.19 -19.89
N PRO A 176 7.09 -8.53 -19.46
CA PRO A 176 7.34 -8.94 -18.09
C PRO A 176 7.21 -7.78 -17.12
N LEU A 177 6.68 -8.08 -15.93
CA LEU A 177 6.66 -7.22 -14.75
C LEU A 177 7.74 -7.66 -13.77
N ALA A 178 8.36 -6.68 -13.13
CA ALA A 178 9.31 -6.89 -12.05
C ALA A 178 8.78 -6.28 -10.76
N ARG A 179 9.30 -6.72 -9.63
CA ARG A 179 8.94 -6.25 -8.31
C ARG A 179 10.14 -6.05 -7.42
N SER A 180 10.00 -5.12 -6.50
CA SER A 180 10.96 -4.86 -5.43
C SER A 180 10.27 -5.10 -4.10
N ILE A 181 10.90 -5.87 -3.21
CA ILE A 181 10.33 -6.20 -1.90
C ILE A 181 10.74 -5.15 -0.89
N ASN A 182 9.77 -4.59 -0.20
CA ASN A 182 9.99 -3.51 0.76
C ASN A 182 10.99 -3.94 1.87
N GLY A 183 11.96 -3.07 2.15
CA GLY A 183 13.03 -3.35 3.13
C GLY A 183 14.15 -4.26 2.65
N ALA A 184 13.99 -4.92 1.49
CA ALA A 184 14.98 -5.84 0.93
C ALA A 184 15.47 -5.44 -0.48
N ALA A 185 14.77 -4.53 -1.13
CA ALA A 185 15.03 -4.10 -2.50
C ALA A 185 16.30 -3.27 -2.64
N ARG A 186 17.05 -3.47 -3.71
CA ARG A 186 18.21 -2.64 -4.09
C ARG A 186 17.83 -1.53 -5.05
N ARG A 187 16.72 -1.69 -5.78
CA ARG A 187 16.19 -0.68 -6.68
C ARG A 187 15.27 0.25 -5.89
N PRO A 188 15.53 1.57 -5.85
CA PRO A 188 14.57 2.51 -5.27
C PRO A 188 13.27 2.54 -6.08
N PRO A 189 12.15 2.95 -5.47
CA PRO A 189 10.93 3.22 -6.22
C PRO A 189 11.17 4.33 -7.24
N ARG A 190 10.42 4.30 -8.34
CA ARG A 190 10.48 5.31 -9.40
C ARG A 190 9.06 5.71 -9.79
N ARG A 191 8.94 6.88 -10.41
CA ARG A 191 7.66 7.33 -10.96
C ARG A 191 7.06 6.27 -11.89
N GLY A 192 5.78 5.97 -11.68
CA GLY A 192 5.02 4.95 -12.37
C GLY A 192 5.05 3.57 -11.72
N ASP A 193 5.89 3.34 -10.70
CA ASP A 193 5.83 2.10 -9.93
C ASP A 193 4.52 2.05 -9.12
N LEU A 194 3.97 0.86 -8.95
CA LEU A 194 2.78 0.62 -8.13
C LEU A 194 3.20 0.14 -6.75
N VAL A 195 3.05 0.97 -5.74
CA VAL A 195 3.24 0.58 -4.33
C VAL A 195 2.06 -0.27 -3.92
N VAL A 196 2.34 -1.43 -3.34
CA VAL A 196 1.33 -2.43 -2.95
C VAL A 196 1.44 -2.72 -1.46
N TYR A 197 0.31 -2.72 -0.79
CA TYR A 197 0.17 -2.96 0.64
C TYR A 197 -0.36 -4.37 0.91
N TYR A 198 0.12 -4.99 1.99
CA TYR A 198 -0.44 -6.25 2.47
C TYR A 198 -1.89 -6.07 2.93
N PRO A 199 -2.73 -7.08 2.73
CA PRO A 199 -4.09 -7.05 3.25
C PRO A 199 -4.09 -7.34 4.75
N ASP A 200 -5.07 -6.77 5.45
CA ASP A 200 -5.53 -7.23 6.75
C ASP A 200 -6.96 -7.74 6.61
N ARG A 201 -7.12 -9.06 6.61
CA ARG A 201 -8.42 -9.70 6.39
C ARG A 201 -9.44 -9.43 7.50
N ALA A 202 -8.98 -9.02 8.68
CA ALA A 202 -9.83 -8.70 9.82
C ALA A 202 -10.38 -7.27 9.76
N ASP A 203 -9.66 -6.37 9.08
CA ASP A 203 -10.04 -4.97 8.93
C ASP A 203 -10.83 -4.76 7.62
N PRO A 204 -12.11 -4.32 7.69
CA PRO A 204 -12.92 -4.06 6.50
C PRO A 204 -12.30 -3.07 5.52
N GLU A 205 -11.55 -2.09 5.99
CA GLU A 205 -10.89 -1.09 5.13
C GLU A 205 -9.64 -1.63 4.45
N TRP A 206 -8.97 -2.62 5.06
CA TRP A 206 -7.69 -3.16 4.58
C TRP A 206 -7.75 -4.59 4.08
N ARG A 207 -8.92 -5.24 4.08
CA ARG A 207 -9.06 -6.66 3.73
C ARG A 207 -8.57 -7.04 2.33
N HIS A 208 -8.53 -6.08 1.41
CA HIS A 208 -8.02 -6.25 0.05
C HIS A 208 -6.58 -5.75 -0.12
N GLY A 209 -5.96 -5.19 0.94
CA GLY A 209 -4.76 -4.38 0.81
C GLY A 209 -5.06 -3.06 0.09
N HIS A 210 -4.00 -2.43 -0.41
CA HIS A 210 -4.12 -1.16 -1.12
C HIS A 210 -3.08 -1.07 -2.24
N ALA A 211 -3.32 -0.22 -3.23
CA ALA A 211 -2.38 0.10 -4.29
C ALA A 211 -2.36 1.60 -4.57
N ALA A 212 -1.16 2.15 -4.74
CA ALA A 212 -0.95 3.55 -5.07
C ALA A 212 0.13 3.70 -6.14
N VAL A 213 0.08 4.76 -6.94
CA VAL A 213 1.07 5.06 -7.97
C VAL A 213 2.13 6.00 -7.42
N VAL A 214 3.40 5.69 -7.63
CA VAL A 214 4.49 6.63 -7.35
C VAL A 214 4.48 7.73 -8.42
N VAL A 215 4.30 8.99 -8.02
CA VAL A 215 4.30 10.13 -8.93
C VAL A 215 5.52 11.03 -8.77
N ALA A 216 6.19 10.98 -7.61
CA ALA A 216 7.50 11.62 -7.41
C ALA A 216 8.32 10.86 -6.38
N VAL A 217 9.65 10.97 -6.49
CA VAL A 217 10.62 10.41 -5.53
C VAL A 217 11.70 11.44 -5.27
N ASP A 218 11.96 11.72 -4.01
CA ASP A 218 13.10 12.52 -3.58
C ASP A 218 13.99 11.69 -2.65
N LEU A 219 15.08 11.18 -3.20
CA LEU A 219 16.05 10.36 -2.46
C LEU A 219 16.82 11.19 -1.43
N ASN A 220 17.00 12.50 -1.65
CA ASN A 220 17.76 13.36 -0.75
C ASN A 220 16.94 13.73 0.48
N GLN A 221 15.65 14.02 0.29
CA GLN A 221 14.73 14.35 1.38
C GLN A 221 14.07 13.10 2.01
N GLY A 222 14.21 11.93 1.39
CA GLY A 222 13.71 10.66 1.89
C GLY A 222 12.19 10.56 1.86
N TYR A 223 11.57 10.89 0.73
CA TYR A 223 10.13 10.69 0.55
C TYR A 223 9.74 10.19 -0.84
N VAL A 224 8.55 9.63 -0.90
CA VAL A 224 7.84 9.26 -2.13
C VAL A 224 6.47 9.92 -2.10
N ALA A 225 6.08 10.56 -3.19
CA ALA A 225 4.73 11.08 -3.38
C ALA A 225 3.88 10.05 -4.11
N LEU A 226 2.69 9.81 -3.61
CA LEU A 226 1.73 8.84 -4.11
C LEU A 226 0.49 9.51 -4.67
N ALA A 227 -0.06 8.94 -5.73
CA ALA A 227 -1.39 9.26 -6.25
C ALA A 227 -2.26 8.01 -6.18
N GLU A 228 -3.50 8.15 -5.72
CA GLU A 228 -4.35 7.02 -5.36
C GLU A 228 -5.83 7.40 -5.27
N GLU A 229 -6.69 6.39 -5.27
CA GLU A 229 -8.09 6.46 -4.89
C GLU A 229 -8.37 5.50 -3.74
N ASN A 230 -9.48 5.68 -3.05
CA ASN A 230 -9.97 4.75 -2.03
C ASN A 230 -8.99 4.53 -0.86
N TYR A 231 -8.27 5.58 -0.44
CA TYR A 231 -7.44 5.53 0.76
C TYR A 231 -8.21 6.13 1.96
N ASP A 232 -8.37 7.42 2.00
CA ASP A 232 -9.09 8.15 3.07
C ASP A 232 -10.25 9.02 2.55
N ASN A 233 -10.39 9.08 1.23
CA ASN A 233 -11.41 9.87 0.53
C ASN A 233 -11.38 11.38 0.85
N GLN A 234 -10.26 11.89 1.35
CA GLN A 234 -10.03 13.32 1.56
C GLN A 234 -9.45 13.97 0.30
N PRO A 235 -9.62 15.28 0.11
CA PRO A 235 -8.86 16.01 -0.89
C PRO A 235 -7.36 15.76 -0.73
N TRP A 236 -6.66 15.61 -1.85
CA TRP A 236 -5.22 15.33 -1.86
C TRP A 236 -4.41 16.44 -1.20
N GLN A 237 -3.29 16.08 -0.56
CA GLN A 237 -2.38 17.07 0.07
C GLN A 237 -1.89 18.12 -0.93
N ASN A 238 -1.65 17.70 -2.17
CA ASN A 238 -1.45 18.59 -3.31
C ASN A 238 -2.40 18.18 -4.44
N PRO A 239 -3.56 18.86 -4.59
CA PRO A 239 -4.58 18.48 -5.55
C PRO A 239 -4.15 18.51 -7.02
N GLN A 240 -3.01 19.11 -7.33
CA GLN A 240 -2.47 19.18 -8.70
C GLN A 240 -1.29 18.23 -8.96
N ALA A 241 -0.90 17.41 -7.98
CA ALA A 241 0.31 16.60 -8.13
C ALA A 241 0.28 15.25 -7.40
N PHE A 242 -0.20 15.18 -6.16
CA PHE A 242 -0.15 13.94 -5.36
C PHE A 242 -1.16 13.91 -4.22
N ALA A 243 -1.58 12.71 -3.84
CA ALA A 243 -2.50 12.48 -2.72
C ALA A 243 -1.79 12.69 -1.38
N ARG A 244 -0.66 12.05 -1.18
CA ARG A 244 0.12 12.12 0.05
C ARG A 244 1.58 11.76 -0.16
N GLN A 245 2.41 12.04 0.84
CA GLN A 245 3.82 11.67 0.88
C GLN A 245 4.05 10.61 1.96
N ILE A 246 4.89 9.62 1.64
CA ILE A 246 5.36 8.61 2.58
C ILE A 246 6.88 8.66 2.69
N ARG A 247 7.43 8.08 3.76
CA ARG A 247 8.87 8.09 4.00
C ARG A 247 9.58 7.03 3.18
N LEU A 248 10.77 7.40 2.70
CA LEU A 248 11.71 6.53 2.01
C LEU A 248 13.02 6.51 2.78
N PHE A 249 13.49 5.32 3.10
CA PHE A 249 14.78 5.11 3.76
C PHE A 249 15.68 4.25 2.89
N GLU A 250 16.98 4.54 2.94
CA GLU A 250 18.01 3.67 2.43
C GLU A 250 18.91 3.23 3.59
N VAL A 251 19.06 1.91 3.77
CA VAL A 251 19.93 1.33 4.78
C VAL A 251 20.73 0.19 4.15
N GLY A 252 22.05 0.35 4.11
CA GLY A 252 22.93 -0.69 3.57
C GLY A 252 22.66 -1.04 2.09
N GLY A 253 22.34 -0.06 1.28
CA GLY A 253 22.01 -0.23 -0.15
C GLY A 253 20.65 -0.89 -0.39
N ARG A 254 19.75 -0.84 0.60
CA ARG A 254 18.39 -1.37 0.49
C ARG A 254 17.37 -0.29 0.83
N TYR A 255 16.27 -0.31 0.10
CA TYR A 255 15.23 0.69 0.19
C TYR A 255 14.02 0.17 0.97
N THR A 256 13.48 1.05 1.82
CA THR A 256 12.29 0.81 2.63
C THR A 256 11.35 1.98 2.52
N LEU A 257 10.10 1.71 2.15
CA LEU A 257 9.00 2.64 2.26
C LEU A 257 8.30 2.44 3.60
N LEU A 258 8.03 3.53 4.29
CA LEU A 258 7.27 3.54 5.54
C LEU A 258 6.11 4.51 5.41
N ASP A 259 4.92 3.97 5.49
CA ASP A 259 3.69 4.74 5.57
C ASP A 259 3.25 4.83 7.04
N VAL A 260 3.26 6.06 7.57
CA VAL A 260 2.81 6.34 8.92
C VAL A 260 1.46 7.04 8.79
N PRO A 261 0.35 6.35 9.10
CA PRO A 261 -0.98 6.96 9.04
C PRO A 261 -1.02 8.22 9.91
N PRO A 262 -1.68 9.29 9.45
CA PRO A 262 -1.78 10.55 10.21
C PRO A 262 -2.64 10.45 11.47
N THR A 263 -3.37 9.34 11.66
CA THR A 263 -4.27 9.14 12.82
C THR A 263 -3.91 7.87 13.57
N ALA A 264 -3.83 7.96 14.90
CA ALA A 264 -3.49 6.87 15.81
C ALA A 264 -4.52 5.71 15.84
N ASN A 265 -5.62 5.83 15.13
CA ASN A 265 -6.73 4.86 15.14
C ASN A 265 -6.74 3.90 13.94
N ARG A 266 -5.79 4.03 13.01
CA ARG A 266 -5.68 3.07 11.92
C ARG A 266 -4.79 1.91 12.33
N ASN A 267 -5.23 0.71 12.01
CA ASN A 267 -4.49 -0.52 12.28
C ASN A 267 -3.07 -0.42 11.67
N PRO A 268 -2.01 -0.40 12.48
CA PRO A 268 -0.65 -0.31 11.98
C PRO A 268 -0.24 -1.50 11.10
N GLU A 269 -0.95 -2.63 11.20
CA GLU A 269 -0.73 -3.78 10.33
C GLU A 269 -1.35 -3.58 8.95
N GLY A 270 -2.49 -2.90 8.85
CA GLY A 270 -3.18 -2.59 7.59
C GLY A 270 -2.48 -1.56 6.70
N GLY A 271 -1.44 -0.89 7.16
CA GLY A 271 -0.65 0.05 6.33
C GLY A 271 0.71 -0.50 5.89
N ARG A 272 0.97 -1.79 6.08
CA ARG A 272 2.29 -2.37 5.79
C ARG A 272 2.52 -2.56 4.30
N ILE A 273 3.52 -1.84 3.76
CA ILE A 273 3.90 -1.95 2.36
C ILE A 273 4.62 -3.28 2.12
N ALA A 274 4.12 -4.04 1.15
CA ALA A 274 4.73 -5.29 0.70
C ALA A 274 5.90 -5.05 -0.25
N GLY A 275 5.76 -4.08 -1.15
CA GLY A 275 6.75 -3.75 -2.16
C GLY A 275 6.18 -2.85 -3.24
N TRP A 276 6.86 -2.79 -4.37
CA TRP A 276 6.38 -2.06 -5.55
C TRP A 276 6.61 -2.86 -6.83
N LEU A 277 5.59 -2.82 -7.71
CA LEU A 277 5.59 -3.47 -9.02
C LEU A 277 5.89 -2.46 -10.11
N TYR A 278 6.59 -2.87 -11.17
CA TYR A 278 6.93 -2.01 -12.30
C TYR A 278 7.10 -2.80 -13.60
N PRO A 279 6.90 -2.17 -14.77
CA PRO A 279 7.17 -2.81 -16.05
C PRO A 279 8.67 -3.02 -16.24
N LEU A 280 9.06 -4.23 -16.67
CA LEU A 280 10.43 -4.53 -17.09
C LEU A 280 10.57 -4.20 -18.59
N THR A 281 10.38 -2.94 -18.95
CA THR A 281 10.62 -2.49 -20.32
C THR A 281 12.11 -2.15 -20.45
N GLY A 282 12.79 -2.72 -21.45
CA GLY A 282 14.11 -2.25 -21.83
C GLY A 282 14.01 -0.79 -22.31
N ARG A 283 14.33 0.16 -21.41
CA ARG A 283 14.65 1.54 -21.78
C ARG A 283 16.14 1.67 -21.97
#